data_dd83d71aba2ce2ff63402988189c2e3b
#
_entry.id   dd83d71aba2ce2ff63402988189c2e3b
#
_cell.length_a   1.000
_cell.length_b   1.000
_cell.length_c   1.000
_cell.angle_alpha   90.00
_cell.angle_beta   90.00
_cell.angle_gamma   90.00
#
_symmetry.space_group_name_H-M   'P 1'
#
loop_
_entity.id
_entity.type
_entity.pdbx_description
1 polymer ?
#
loop_
_entity_poly.entity_id
_entity_poly.type
_entity_poly.pdbx_seq_one_letter_code
_entity_poly.pdbx_strand_id
1 'polypeptide(L)'
;MAELISIIVTTYNREDALDAVLRSLARQDDSDFEVIIADDGSGEATTKLVDAWKVRFGRRLDHVWHTDRGFRAAEIRNRAILAARGAYCVFLDGDCIVRPDFIATHRRLAEPGWFVTGNRVLLSAELTTEVLREKLNPASWGFGRWFAERWHGGVNRLSALLHLPLGPLRRVRQGVWQGARSCNLAIWRTDLDCIDGFDADYSGWGKEDSDIIIRLLHAGVRRKDGTFATGVLHLWHRDADRSQLAENERKLAGVAAGDRIRARQGLSALQGVSSVTTSVS
;
A
#
# COMPACT_ATOMS: atom_id res chain seq x y z
N MET A 1 17.64 2.22 -12.13
CA MET A 1 16.62 2.84 -11.28
C MET A 1 15.27 2.56 -11.92
N ALA A 2 14.18 2.48 -11.15
CA ALA A 2 12.84 2.33 -11.72
C ALA A 2 12.48 3.61 -12.51
N GLU A 3 12.17 3.49 -13.80
CA GLU A 3 11.82 4.65 -14.64
C GLU A 3 10.44 5.18 -14.25
N LEU A 4 9.41 4.34 -14.26
CA LEU A 4 8.06 4.67 -13.83
C LEU A 4 7.72 3.88 -12.56
N ILE A 5 7.14 4.56 -11.56
CA ILE A 5 6.63 3.94 -10.33
C ILE A 5 5.11 3.95 -10.36
N SER A 6 4.47 2.82 -10.08
CA SER A 6 3.02 2.72 -9.90
C SER A 6 2.67 2.73 -8.42
N ILE A 7 1.92 3.74 -7.98
CA ILE A 7 1.40 3.82 -6.62
C ILE A 7 0.00 3.21 -6.62
N ILE A 8 -0.16 2.08 -5.93
CA ILE A 8 -1.43 1.36 -5.81
C ILE A 8 -2.05 1.72 -4.46
N VAL A 9 -3.13 2.50 -4.49
CA VAL A 9 -3.83 3.00 -3.31
C VAL A 9 -5.09 2.18 -3.08
N THR A 10 -5.11 1.37 -2.01
CA THR A 10 -6.28 0.53 -1.68
C THR A 10 -7.29 1.33 -0.85
N THR A 11 -8.54 1.38 -1.26
CA THR A 11 -9.61 2.14 -0.57
C THR A 11 -10.92 1.37 -0.50
N TYR A 12 -11.76 1.73 0.48
CA TYR A 12 -13.15 1.28 0.61
C TYR A 12 -13.96 2.29 1.43
N ASN A 13 -14.93 2.98 0.78
CA ASN A 13 -15.91 3.90 1.41
C ASN A 13 -15.28 4.91 2.40
N ARG A 14 -14.14 5.54 2.05
CA ARG A 14 -13.41 6.52 2.85
C ARG A 14 -12.93 7.68 1.98
N GLU A 15 -13.88 8.44 1.42
CA GLU A 15 -13.62 9.55 0.51
C GLU A 15 -12.81 10.66 1.17
N ASP A 16 -13.06 10.92 2.44
CA ASP A 16 -12.36 11.90 3.27
C ASP A 16 -10.86 11.59 3.37
N ALA A 17 -10.53 10.35 3.70
CA ALA A 17 -9.17 9.86 3.84
C ALA A 17 -8.48 9.79 2.46
N LEU A 18 -9.17 9.24 1.45
CA LEU A 18 -8.65 9.15 0.08
C LEU A 18 -8.31 10.53 -0.50
N ASP A 19 -9.16 11.55 -0.26
CA ASP A 19 -8.86 12.93 -0.68
C ASP A 19 -7.58 13.46 -0.01
N ALA A 20 -7.37 13.18 1.28
CA ALA A 20 -6.15 13.59 1.97
C ALA A 20 -4.90 12.88 1.41
N VAL A 21 -5.00 11.59 1.09
CA VAL A 21 -3.92 10.83 0.45
C VAL A 21 -3.61 11.37 -0.94
N LEU A 22 -4.62 11.58 -1.78
CA LEU A 22 -4.44 12.12 -3.13
C LEU A 22 -3.85 13.54 -3.11
N ARG A 23 -4.24 14.39 -2.15
CA ARG A 23 -3.59 15.70 -1.93
C ARG A 23 -2.12 15.56 -1.59
N SER A 24 -1.71 14.56 -0.84
CA SER A 24 -0.31 14.32 -0.49
C SER A 24 0.49 13.77 -1.68
N LEU A 25 -0.12 12.91 -2.49
CA LEU A 25 0.48 12.38 -3.72
C LEU A 25 0.62 13.45 -4.80
N ALA A 26 -0.32 14.40 -4.91
CA ALA A 26 -0.23 15.52 -5.84
C ALA A 26 0.94 16.48 -5.52
N ARG A 27 1.50 16.44 -4.29
CA ARG A 27 2.61 17.28 -3.82
C ARG A 27 3.96 16.57 -3.79
N GLN A 28 4.10 15.46 -4.52
CA GLN A 28 5.37 14.73 -4.58
C GLN A 28 6.42 15.50 -5.38
N ASP A 29 7.67 15.47 -4.89
CA ASP A 29 8.83 16.09 -5.53
C ASP A 29 9.27 15.31 -6.78
N ASP A 30 8.89 14.05 -6.89
CA ASP A 30 9.13 13.16 -8.04
C ASP A 30 7.96 13.26 -9.03
N SER A 31 8.24 13.28 -10.34
CA SER A 31 7.22 13.39 -11.40
C SER A 31 6.94 12.06 -12.11
N ASP A 32 7.84 11.07 -12.03
CA ASP A 32 7.79 9.86 -12.85
C ASP A 32 7.01 8.73 -12.16
N PHE A 33 5.75 9.00 -11.87
CA PHE A 33 4.85 8.04 -11.27
C PHE A 33 3.42 8.16 -11.80
N GLU A 34 2.66 7.10 -11.63
CA GLU A 34 1.23 7.02 -11.83
C GLU A 34 0.54 6.56 -10.54
N VAL A 35 -0.76 6.81 -10.43
CA VAL A 35 -1.59 6.35 -9.31
C VAL A 35 -2.70 5.45 -9.83
N ILE A 36 -2.88 4.30 -9.18
CA ILE A 36 -3.99 3.39 -9.43
C ILE A 36 -4.78 3.24 -8.13
N ILE A 37 -6.01 3.71 -8.13
CA ILE A 37 -6.94 3.51 -7.03
C ILE A 37 -7.49 2.09 -7.12
N ALA A 38 -7.13 1.26 -6.17
CA ALA A 38 -7.61 -0.10 -5.99
C ALA A 38 -8.82 -0.08 -5.04
N ASP A 39 -10.02 0.06 -5.59
CA ASP A 39 -11.26 0.30 -4.87
C ASP A 39 -12.02 -1.02 -4.62
N ASP A 40 -12.08 -1.43 -3.36
CA ASP A 40 -12.64 -2.72 -2.90
C ASP A 40 -14.19 -2.72 -2.84
N GLY A 41 -14.84 -2.04 -3.78
CA GLY A 41 -16.29 -2.04 -3.93
C GLY A 41 -17.00 -0.86 -3.29
N SER A 42 -16.35 0.31 -3.24
CA SER A 42 -16.97 1.54 -2.71
C SER A 42 -18.18 1.98 -3.54
N GLY A 43 -19.01 2.81 -2.92
CA GLY A 43 -20.16 3.46 -3.54
C GLY A 43 -19.80 4.61 -4.48
N GLU A 44 -20.85 5.21 -5.06
CA GLU A 44 -20.75 6.28 -6.07
C GLU A 44 -19.97 7.53 -5.59
N ALA A 45 -19.97 7.81 -4.29
CA ALA A 45 -19.26 8.96 -3.73
C ALA A 45 -17.74 8.86 -3.96
N THR A 46 -17.15 7.66 -3.79
CA THR A 46 -15.75 7.40 -4.10
C THR A 46 -15.46 7.58 -5.59
N THR A 47 -16.33 7.06 -6.48
CA THR A 47 -16.19 7.24 -7.93
C THR A 47 -16.18 8.72 -8.31
N LYS A 48 -17.13 9.51 -7.82
CA LYS A 48 -17.18 10.97 -8.06
C LYS A 48 -15.93 11.69 -7.58
N LEU A 49 -15.41 11.32 -6.41
CA LEU A 49 -14.16 11.87 -5.88
C LEU A 49 -12.99 11.56 -6.82
N VAL A 50 -12.83 10.30 -7.22
CA VAL A 50 -11.73 9.87 -8.08
C VAL A 50 -11.80 10.55 -9.45
N ASP A 51 -12.99 10.67 -10.04
CA ASP A 51 -13.17 11.35 -11.34
C ASP A 51 -12.83 12.85 -11.23
N ALA A 52 -13.21 13.51 -10.14
CA ALA A 52 -12.79 14.90 -9.89
C ALA A 52 -11.26 15.03 -9.74
N TRP A 53 -10.60 14.02 -9.17
CA TRP A 53 -9.15 13.99 -9.07
C TRP A 53 -8.46 13.70 -10.40
N LYS A 54 -8.98 12.84 -11.26
CA LYS A 54 -8.41 12.57 -12.61
C LYS A 54 -8.18 13.86 -13.40
N VAL A 55 -9.13 14.81 -13.31
CA VAL A 55 -9.04 16.08 -14.04
C VAL A 55 -7.90 16.97 -13.52
N ARG A 56 -7.63 16.98 -12.22
CA ARG A 56 -6.71 17.94 -11.58
C ARG A 56 -5.38 17.35 -11.13
N PHE A 57 -5.21 16.04 -11.19
CA PHE A 57 -4.03 15.37 -10.64
C PHE A 57 -2.74 15.66 -11.43
N GLY A 58 -2.87 16.00 -12.72
CA GLY A 58 -1.75 16.35 -13.58
C GLY A 58 -0.87 15.19 -14.02
N ARG A 59 -1.22 13.95 -13.61
CA ARG A 59 -0.56 12.69 -13.99
C ARG A 59 -1.62 11.63 -14.20
N ARG A 60 -1.21 10.46 -14.68
CA ARG A 60 -2.14 9.33 -14.83
C ARG A 60 -2.66 8.91 -13.46
N LEU A 61 -4.00 8.91 -13.33
CA LEU A 61 -4.74 8.41 -12.19
C LEU A 61 -5.85 7.49 -12.70
N ASP A 62 -5.73 6.21 -12.44
CA ASP A 62 -6.71 5.21 -12.85
C ASP A 62 -7.55 4.76 -11.65
N HIS A 63 -8.78 4.35 -11.92
CA HIS A 63 -9.70 3.77 -10.95
C HIS A 63 -10.01 2.33 -11.35
N VAL A 64 -9.58 1.40 -10.55
CA VAL A 64 -9.89 -0.03 -10.68
C VAL A 64 -10.86 -0.39 -9.56
N TRP A 65 -12.02 -0.87 -9.94
CA TRP A 65 -13.13 -1.16 -9.02
C TRP A 65 -13.68 -2.56 -9.28
N HIS A 66 -14.25 -3.19 -8.28
CA HIS A 66 -15.06 -4.39 -8.40
C HIS A 66 -16.28 -4.31 -7.48
N THR A 67 -17.31 -5.13 -7.75
CA THR A 67 -18.51 -5.18 -6.92
C THR A 67 -18.17 -5.58 -5.49
N ASP A 68 -18.76 -4.88 -4.52
CA ASP A 68 -18.64 -5.20 -3.08
C ASP A 68 -19.15 -6.62 -2.79
N ARG A 69 -18.27 -7.42 -2.25
CA ARG A 69 -18.53 -8.78 -1.73
C ARG A 69 -17.81 -9.01 -0.42
N GLY A 70 -17.69 -7.96 0.40
CA GLY A 70 -16.88 -7.92 1.62
C GLY A 70 -15.39 -7.65 1.34
N PHE A 71 -14.58 -7.70 2.37
CA PHE A 71 -13.16 -7.33 2.29
C PHE A 71 -12.35 -8.28 1.38
N ARG A 72 -11.88 -7.77 0.24
CA ARG A 72 -11.10 -8.51 -0.76
C ARG A 72 -9.88 -7.70 -1.26
N ALA A 73 -9.16 -7.13 -0.33
CA ALA A 73 -8.01 -6.28 -0.64
C ALA A 73 -6.94 -6.97 -1.50
N ALA A 74 -6.73 -8.28 -1.35
CA ALA A 74 -5.80 -9.04 -2.20
C ALA A 74 -6.23 -9.03 -3.67
N GLU A 75 -7.52 -9.31 -3.96
CA GLU A 75 -8.04 -9.33 -5.33
C GLU A 75 -7.97 -7.96 -5.99
N ILE A 76 -8.41 -6.90 -5.29
CA ILE A 76 -8.41 -5.57 -5.89
C ILE A 76 -6.99 -5.05 -6.12
N ARG A 77 -6.03 -5.36 -5.23
CA ARG A 77 -4.61 -5.06 -5.46
C ARG A 77 -4.07 -5.80 -6.69
N ASN A 78 -4.46 -7.06 -6.91
CA ASN A 78 -4.07 -7.80 -8.11
C ASN A 78 -4.63 -7.16 -9.39
N ARG A 79 -5.88 -6.73 -9.38
CA ARG A 79 -6.48 -5.99 -10.52
C ARG A 79 -5.72 -4.68 -10.78
N ALA A 80 -5.34 -3.96 -9.75
CA ALA A 80 -4.54 -2.73 -9.86
C ALA A 80 -3.11 -3.01 -10.37
N ILE A 81 -2.47 -4.12 -9.94
CA ILE A 81 -1.19 -4.56 -10.49
C ILE A 81 -1.30 -4.80 -12.00
N LEU A 82 -2.37 -5.45 -12.47
CA LEU A 82 -2.58 -5.68 -13.91
C LEU A 82 -2.77 -4.38 -14.70
N ALA A 83 -3.36 -3.35 -14.11
CA ALA A 83 -3.54 -2.02 -14.71
C ALA A 83 -2.27 -1.15 -14.66
N ALA A 84 -1.33 -1.46 -13.77
CA ALA A 84 -0.09 -0.72 -13.56
C ALA A 84 0.87 -0.85 -14.75
N ARG A 85 1.55 0.27 -15.10
CA ARG A 85 2.57 0.34 -16.16
C ARG A 85 3.99 0.42 -15.63
N GLY A 86 4.14 0.83 -14.36
CA GLY A 86 5.45 0.98 -13.73
C GLY A 86 6.14 -0.36 -13.48
N ALA A 87 7.45 -0.38 -13.62
CA ALA A 87 8.28 -1.54 -13.30
C ALA A 87 8.41 -1.78 -11.79
N TYR A 88 8.02 -0.80 -10.97
CA TYR A 88 8.08 -0.85 -9.51
C TYR A 88 6.75 -0.39 -8.93
N CYS A 89 6.10 -1.26 -8.15
CA CYS A 89 4.81 -1.01 -7.53
C CYS A 89 4.99 -0.67 -6.05
N VAL A 90 4.39 0.45 -5.62
CA VAL A 90 4.32 0.87 -4.22
C VAL A 90 2.88 0.75 -3.75
N PHE A 91 2.63 -0.10 -2.77
CA PHE A 91 1.32 -0.29 -2.14
C PHE A 91 1.15 0.68 -0.98
N LEU A 92 0.01 1.33 -0.95
CA LEU A 92 -0.37 2.33 0.03
C LEU A 92 -1.85 2.14 0.40
N ASP A 93 -2.21 2.28 1.68
CA ASP A 93 -3.63 2.29 2.04
C ASP A 93 -4.22 3.70 1.83
N GLY A 94 -5.51 3.77 1.51
CA GLY A 94 -6.24 5.01 1.21
C GLY A 94 -6.44 5.95 2.40
N ASP A 95 -5.80 5.67 3.51
CA ASP A 95 -5.74 6.47 4.74
C ASP A 95 -4.30 6.77 5.19
N CYS A 96 -3.33 6.57 4.31
CA CYS A 96 -1.92 6.79 4.57
C CYS A 96 -1.41 8.04 3.84
N ILE A 97 -1.35 9.18 4.53
CA ILE A 97 -0.78 10.43 3.99
C ILE A 97 0.74 10.27 3.89
N VAL A 98 1.32 10.69 2.76
CA VAL A 98 2.75 10.57 2.46
C VAL A 98 3.46 11.92 2.48
N ARG A 99 4.78 11.89 2.74
CA ARG A 99 5.65 13.08 2.68
C ARG A 99 5.98 13.44 1.23
N PRO A 100 6.37 14.69 0.94
CA PRO A 100 6.71 15.11 -0.43
C PRO A 100 7.82 14.29 -1.10
N ASP A 101 8.78 13.80 -0.32
CA ASP A 101 9.91 13.00 -0.80
C ASP A 101 9.67 11.48 -0.81
N PHE A 102 8.43 11.03 -0.59
CA PHE A 102 8.09 9.60 -0.46
C PHE A 102 8.44 8.79 -1.70
N ILE A 103 8.01 9.24 -2.88
CA ILE A 103 8.25 8.54 -4.15
C ILE A 103 9.74 8.59 -4.53
N ALA A 104 10.37 9.75 -4.45
CA ALA A 104 11.81 9.90 -4.69
C ALA A 104 12.62 8.98 -3.75
N THR A 105 12.17 8.80 -2.52
CA THR A 105 12.82 7.92 -1.56
C THR A 105 12.62 6.45 -1.91
N HIS A 106 11.43 6.01 -2.31
CA HIS A 106 11.21 4.66 -2.80
C HIS A 106 12.07 4.37 -4.05
N ARG A 107 12.18 5.33 -4.98
CA ARG A 107 13.05 5.24 -6.16
C ARG A 107 14.52 5.02 -5.78
N ARG A 108 15.03 5.77 -4.80
CA ARG A 108 16.41 5.58 -4.30
C ARG A 108 16.63 4.25 -3.60
N LEU A 109 15.59 3.69 -2.96
CA LEU A 109 15.67 2.40 -2.27
C LEU A 109 15.43 1.21 -3.19
N ALA A 110 14.82 1.42 -4.36
CA ALA A 110 14.53 0.37 -5.34
C ALA A 110 15.82 -0.29 -5.84
N GLU A 111 15.92 -1.61 -5.63
CA GLU A 111 17.06 -2.45 -6.04
C GLU A 111 16.51 -3.80 -6.50
N PRO A 112 16.91 -4.32 -7.69
CA PRO A 112 16.47 -5.64 -8.16
C PRO A 112 16.78 -6.73 -7.14
N GLY A 113 15.83 -7.65 -6.93
CA GLY A 113 15.92 -8.71 -5.93
C GLY A 113 15.65 -8.26 -4.49
N TRP A 114 15.15 -7.02 -4.30
CA TRP A 114 14.78 -6.48 -3.00
C TRP A 114 13.40 -5.83 -3.04
N PHE A 115 12.55 -6.18 -2.07
CA PHE A 115 11.34 -5.42 -1.76
C PHE A 115 11.60 -4.47 -0.57
N VAL A 116 10.88 -3.35 -0.53
CA VAL A 116 11.03 -2.33 0.53
C VAL A 116 9.79 -2.32 1.41
N THR A 117 9.97 -2.36 2.73
CA THR A 117 8.88 -2.18 3.70
C THR A 117 9.11 -0.92 4.51
N GLY A 118 8.14 -0.01 4.50
CA GLY A 118 8.18 1.17 5.34
C GLY A 118 7.48 0.98 6.68
N ASN A 119 7.44 2.04 7.46
CA ASN A 119 6.73 2.11 8.73
C ASN A 119 5.62 3.17 8.68
N ARG A 120 4.83 3.26 9.75
CA ARG A 120 3.74 4.23 9.86
C ARG A 120 3.71 4.89 11.24
N VAL A 121 3.25 6.13 11.28
CA VAL A 121 2.81 6.85 12.48
C VAL A 121 1.29 6.75 12.54
N LEU A 122 0.74 6.28 13.63
CA LEU A 122 -0.72 6.22 13.82
C LEU A 122 -1.18 7.55 14.43
N LEU A 123 -2.14 8.21 13.79
CA LEU A 123 -2.82 9.37 14.33
C LEU A 123 -3.95 8.93 15.27
N SER A 124 -4.26 9.75 16.28
CA SER A 124 -5.45 9.55 17.12
C SER A 124 -6.74 9.87 16.35
N ALA A 125 -7.90 9.48 16.89
CA ALA A 125 -9.20 9.78 16.30
C ALA A 125 -9.45 11.30 16.24
N GLU A 126 -9.07 12.03 17.29
CA GLU A 126 -9.22 13.46 17.41
C GLU A 126 -8.36 14.19 16.37
N LEU A 127 -7.07 13.85 16.31
CA LEU A 127 -6.15 14.45 15.34
C LEU A 127 -6.55 14.11 13.89
N THR A 128 -7.01 12.90 13.65
CA THR A 128 -7.54 12.50 12.33
C THR A 128 -8.74 13.36 11.94
N THR A 129 -9.69 13.55 12.87
CA THR A 129 -10.87 14.40 12.63
C THR A 129 -10.48 15.85 12.32
N GLU A 130 -9.52 16.41 13.06
CA GLU A 130 -9.00 17.77 12.79
C GLU A 130 -8.36 17.83 11.40
N VAL A 131 -7.45 16.89 11.07
CA VAL A 131 -6.73 16.83 9.79
C VAL A 131 -7.70 16.76 8.60
N LEU A 132 -8.75 15.95 8.71
CA LEU A 132 -9.71 15.75 7.63
C LEU A 132 -10.66 16.94 7.50
N ARG A 133 -11.22 17.42 8.60
CA ARG A 133 -12.15 18.57 8.62
C ARG A 133 -11.50 19.84 8.11
N GLU A 134 -10.32 20.17 8.62
CA GLU A 134 -9.59 21.39 8.27
C GLU A 134 -8.74 21.24 6.99
N LYS A 135 -8.76 20.05 6.37
CA LYS A 135 -7.94 19.70 5.19
C LYS A 135 -6.45 20.01 5.40
N LEU A 136 -5.94 19.77 6.60
CA LEU A 136 -4.55 20.05 6.95
C LEU A 136 -3.59 19.18 6.13
N ASN A 137 -2.34 19.63 6.04
CA ASN A 137 -1.25 18.86 5.47
C ASN A 137 -0.22 18.49 6.56
N PRO A 138 -0.45 17.42 7.33
CA PRO A 138 0.46 17.04 8.40
C PRO A 138 1.86 16.66 7.89
N ALA A 139 1.99 16.23 6.63
CA ALA A 139 3.28 15.92 6.04
C ALA A 139 4.24 17.12 5.93
N SER A 140 3.72 18.36 6.02
CA SER A 140 4.52 19.59 6.02
C SER A 140 4.81 20.14 7.42
N TRP A 141 4.34 19.51 8.49
CA TRP A 141 4.55 20.01 9.84
C TRP A 141 6.01 19.90 10.27
N GLY A 142 6.49 20.96 10.93
CA GLY A 142 7.80 20.97 11.56
C GLY A 142 7.84 20.13 12.85
N PHE A 143 9.06 19.88 13.34
CA PHE A 143 9.32 19.05 14.51
C PHE A 143 8.57 19.52 15.76
N GLY A 144 8.47 20.85 15.99
CA GLY A 144 7.77 21.41 17.16
C GLY A 144 6.29 21.04 17.20
N ARG A 145 5.56 21.08 16.04
CA ARG A 145 4.17 20.64 15.96
C ARG A 145 4.06 19.14 16.24
N TRP A 146 4.91 18.32 15.63
CA TRP A 146 4.91 16.88 15.87
C TRP A 146 5.22 16.51 17.32
N PHE A 147 6.12 17.25 17.98
CA PHE A 147 6.41 17.06 19.40
C PHE A 147 5.18 17.38 20.26
N ALA A 148 4.48 18.48 19.99
CA ALA A 148 3.24 18.84 20.67
C ALA A 148 2.17 17.75 20.49
N GLU A 149 1.94 17.27 19.25
CA GLU A 149 0.99 16.19 18.99
C GLU A 149 1.35 14.90 19.75
N ARG A 150 2.65 14.57 19.84
CA ARG A 150 3.08 13.40 20.63
C ARG A 150 2.82 13.59 22.12
N TRP A 151 3.02 14.81 22.63
CA TRP A 151 2.77 15.15 24.03
C TRP A 151 1.28 15.04 24.38
N HIS A 152 0.40 15.50 23.49
CA HIS A 152 -1.05 15.45 23.66
C HIS A 152 -1.69 14.10 23.24
N GLY A 153 -0.88 13.09 22.90
CA GLY A 153 -1.40 11.78 22.49
C GLY A 153 -1.92 11.72 21.05
N GLY A 154 -1.76 12.77 20.25
CA GLY A 154 -2.21 12.83 18.86
C GLY A 154 -1.53 11.82 17.94
N VAL A 155 -0.31 11.35 18.30
CA VAL A 155 0.41 10.32 17.56
C VAL A 155 1.08 9.30 18.48
N ASN A 156 1.22 8.06 18.00
CA ASN A 156 1.79 6.96 18.78
C ASN A 156 3.31 7.03 18.94
N ARG A 157 4.05 7.66 18.01
CA ARG A 157 5.52 7.76 18.00
C ARG A 157 6.00 8.85 17.04
N LEU A 158 7.21 9.37 17.28
CA LEU A 158 7.88 10.33 16.40
C LEU A 158 9.00 9.69 15.56
N SER A 159 9.53 8.53 16.01
CA SER A 159 10.68 7.89 15.37
C SER A 159 10.47 7.59 13.88
N ALA A 160 9.22 7.30 13.47
CA ALA A 160 8.89 7.02 12.08
C ALA A 160 8.91 8.26 11.18
N LEU A 161 8.97 9.47 11.76
CA LEU A 161 9.11 10.75 11.03
C LEU A 161 10.57 11.11 10.76
N LEU A 162 11.51 10.45 11.43
CA LEU A 162 12.94 10.72 11.25
C LEU A 162 13.40 10.22 9.88
N HIS A 163 14.34 10.96 9.26
CA HIS A 163 15.05 10.53 8.07
C HIS A 163 16.51 10.28 8.43
N LEU A 164 16.96 9.03 8.33
CA LEU A 164 18.31 8.62 8.63
C LEU A 164 18.92 7.84 7.46
N PRO A 165 20.17 8.17 7.06
CA PRO A 165 20.89 7.50 5.99
C PRO A 165 21.47 6.16 6.47
N LEU A 166 20.62 5.16 6.72
CA LEU A 166 21.02 3.88 7.31
C LEU A 166 21.94 3.03 6.42
N GLY A 167 22.07 3.34 5.12
CA GLY A 167 22.95 2.60 4.21
C GLY A 167 22.78 1.07 4.30
N PRO A 168 23.87 0.31 4.51
CA PRO A 168 23.81 -1.16 4.60
C PRO A 168 22.95 -1.71 5.73
N LEU A 169 22.72 -0.92 6.80
CA LEU A 169 21.88 -1.35 7.94
C LEU A 169 20.42 -1.63 7.53
N ARG A 170 19.95 -1.09 6.39
CA ARG A 170 18.63 -1.42 5.83
C ARG A 170 18.48 -2.88 5.44
N ARG A 171 19.56 -3.65 5.35
CA ARG A 171 19.59 -5.07 4.95
C ARG A 171 19.65 -6.05 6.13
N VAL A 172 19.75 -5.56 7.37
CA VAL A 172 19.90 -6.42 8.58
C VAL A 172 18.73 -7.40 8.74
N ARG A 173 17.50 -7.01 8.33
CA ARG A 173 16.29 -7.84 8.42
C ARG A 173 15.91 -8.50 7.10
N GLN A 174 16.87 -8.83 6.24
CA GLN A 174 16.63 -9.27 4.86
C GLN A 174 15.76 -10.53 4.71
N GLY A 175 15.75 -11.44 5.68
CA GLY A 175 14.94 -12.66 5.70
C GLY A 175 13.74 -12.62 6.66
N VAL A 176 13.41 -11.46 7.25
CA VAL A 176 12.35 -11.35 8.27
C VAL A 176 11.06 -10.83 7.64
N TRP A 177 10.00 -11.64 7.66
CA TRP A 177 8.68 -11.25 7.15
C TRP A 177 7.85 -10.45 8.16
N GLN A 178 8.07 -10.67 9.46
CA GLN A 178 7.27 -10.04 10.53
C GLN A 178 7.37 -8.52 10.49
N GLY A 179 6.20 -7.89 10.67
CA GLY A 179 6.07 -6.43 10.72
C GLY A 179 6.08 -5.73 9.35
N ALA A 180 6.21 -6.45 8.24
CA ALA A 180 5.93 -5.93 6.91
C ALA A 180 4.41 -5.77 6.73
N ARG A 181 3.97 -4.70 6.07
CA ARG A 181 2.55 -4.39 5.86
C ARG A 181 2.35 -3.75 4.49
N SER A 182 1.26 -4.08 3.83
CA SER A 182 0.91 -3.54 2.51
C SER A 182 0.61 -2.04 2.50
N CYS A 183 0.31 -1.43 3.65
CA CYS A 183 0.11 0.02 3.72
C CYS A 183 1.36 0.87 3.41
N ASN A 184 2.54 0.25 3.31
CA ASN A 184 3.79 0.87 2.89
C ASN A 184 4.76 -0.22 2.46
N LEU A 185 4.55 -0.76 1.27
CA LEU A 185 5.27 -1.89 0.71
C LEU A 185 5.60 -1.60 -0.76
N ALA A 186 6.83 -1.85 -1.17
CA ALA A 186 7.22 -1.66 -2.56
C ALA A 186 7.94 -2.89 -3.12
N ILE A 187 7.52 -3.32 -4.32
CA ILE A 187 7.95 -4.57 -4.95
C ILE A 187 8.16 -4.33 -6.44
N TRP A 188 9.16 -4.96 -7.04
CA TRP A 188 9.33 -4.96 -8.49
C TRP A 188 8.22 -5.75 -9.17
N ARG A 189 7.77 -5.26 -10.33
CA ARG A 189 6.74 -5.92 -11.12
C ARG A 189 7.15 -7.35 -11.49
N THR A 190 8.39 -7.55 -11.85
CA THR A 190 8.95 -8.89 -12.16
C THR A 190 8.84 -9.87 -10.99
N ASP A 191 9.04 -9.38 -9.76
CA ASP A 191 8.91 -10.20 -8.55
C ASP A 191 7.42 -10.50 -8.26
N LEU A 192 6.51 -9.52 -8.48
CA LEU A 192 5.06 -9.74 -8.39
C LEU A 192 4.58 -10.78 -9.39
N ASP A 193 5.05 -10.73 -10.63
CA ASP A 193 4.71 -11.69 -11.67
C ASP A 193 5.24 -13.09 -11.34
N CYS A 194 6.45 -13.19 -10.79
CA CYS A 194 7.07 -14.45 -10.36
C CYS A 194 6.23 -15.15 -9.28
N ILE A 195 5.78 -14.40 -8.26
CA ILE A 195 5.00 -14.97 -7.14
C ILE A 195 3.49 -15.00 -7.40
N ASP A 196 3.04 -14.54 -8.58
CA ASP A 196 1.64 -14.44 -8.99
C ASP A 196 0.81 -13.45 -8.14
N GLY A 197 1.42 -12.35 -7.67
CA GLY A 197 0.76 -11.29 -6.92
C GLY A 197 0.32 -11.67 -5.50
N PHE A 198 -0.72 -11.00 -5.01
CA PHE A 198 -1.38 -11.34 -3.74
C PHE A 198 -2.22 -12.61 -3.88
N ASP A 199 -2.37 -13.36 -2.80
CA ASP A 199 -3.24 -14.54 -2.79
C ASP A 199 -4.67 -14.16 -2.40
N ALA A 200 -5.60 -14.15 -3.35
CA ALA A 200 -7.00 -13.82 -3.14
C ALA A 200 -7.80 -14.95 -2.43
N ASP A 201 -7.15 -16.06 -2.09
CA ASP A 201 -7.72 -17.08 -1.18
C ASP A 201 -7.88 -16.56 0.26
N TYR A 202 -7.18 -15.47 0.63
CA TYR A 202 -7.42 -14.74 1.87
C TYR A 202 -8.66 -13.85 1.73
N SER A 203 -9.71 -14.19 2.47
CA SER A 203 -10.95 -13.41 2.56
C SER A 203 -11.09 -12.78 3.94
N GLY A 204 -11.75 -11.63 4.03
CA GLY A 204 -11.78 -10.84 5.26
C GLY A 204 -10.43 -10.22 5.61
N TRP A 205 -10.36 -9.58 6.76
CA TRP A 205 -9.19 -8.82 7.15
C TRP A 205 -8.03 -9.70 7.63
N GLY A 206 -6.83 -9.45 7.07
CA GLY A 206 -5.54 -9.81 7.66
C GLY A 206 -4.86 -11.04 7.04
N LYS A 207 -3.53 -10.99 7.11
CA LYS A 207 -2.52 -11.99 6.71
C LYS A 207 -2.19 -12.06 5.21
N GLU A 208 -2.97 -11.48 4.31
CA GLU A 208 -2.64 -11.41 2.88
C GLU A 208 -1.33 -10.67 2.62
N ASP A 209 -1.02 -9.66 3.44
CA ASP A 209 0.25 -8.92 3.40
C ASP A 209 1.43 -9.74 3.94
N SER A 210 1.21 -10.55 4.97
CA SER A 210 2.25 -11.46 5.48
C SER A 210 2.53 -12.60 4.51
N ASP A 211 1.50 -13.14 3.87
CA ASP A 211 1.60 -14.21 2.87
C ASP A 211 2.48 -13.77 1.67
N ILE A 212 2.19 -12.61 1.08
CA ILE A 212 2.99 -12.14 -0.07
C ILE A 212 4.47 -11.97 0.30
N ILE A 213 4.77 -11.46 1.51
CA ILE A 213 6.15 -11.28 1.98
C ILE A 213 6.86 -12.63 2.15
N ILE A 214 6.20 -13.63 2.73
CA ILE A 214 6.78 -14.97 2.87
C ILE A 214 7.07 -15.56 1.49
N ARG A 215 6.14 -15.46 0.54
CA ARG A 215 6.33 -15.97 -0.82
C ARG A 215 7.45 -15.25 -1.59
N LEU A 216 7.63 -13.95 -1.38
CA LEU A 216 8.79 -13.20 -1.90
C LEU A 216 10.10 -13.75 -1.35
N LEU A 217 10.16 -14.01 -0.03
CA LEU A 217 11.36 -14.60 0.59
C LEU A 217 11.63 -16.02 0.07
N HIS A 218 10.60 -16.86 -0.14
CA HIS A 218 10.74 -18.18 -0.75
C HIS A 218 11.25 -18.09 -2.21
N ALA A 219 10.87 -17.04 -2.94
CA ALA A 219 11.38 -16.76 -4.28
C ALA A 219 12.80 -16.18 -4.29
N GLY A 220 13.44 -16.03 -3.12
CA GLY A 220 14.80 -15.48 -3.00
C GLY A 220 14.87 -13.95 -3.00
N VAL A 221 13.73 -13.25 -3.07
CA VAL A 221 13.67 -11.79 -2.98
C VAL A 221 13.85 -11.36 -1.53
N ARG A 222 14.73 -10.41 -1.25
CA ARG A 222 15.13 -10.02 0.09
C ARG A 222 14.41 -8.75 0.55
N ARG A 223 14.29 -8.59 1.87
CA ARG A 223 13.73 -7.39 2.47
C ARG A 223 14.77 -6.29 2.64
N LYS A 224 14.43 -5.08 2.22
CA LYS A 224 15.13 -3.84 2.57
C LYS A 224 14.23 -2.99 3.49
N ASP A 225 14.75 -2.56 4.63
CA ASP A 225 13.99 -1.79 5.62
C ASP A 225 13.90 -0.32 5.21
N GLY A 226 12.69 0.18 4.96
CA GLY A 226 12.36 1.57 4.68
C GLY A 226 12.17 2.44 5.94
N THR A 227 12.33 1.89 7.15
CA THR A 227 12.27 2.64 8.40
C THR A 227 13.24 3.82 8.36
N PHE A 228 12.82 4.96 8.89
CA PHE A 228 13.55 6.24 8.82
C PHE A 228 13.80 6.75 7.39
N ALA A 229 12.92 6.40 6.45
CA ALA A 229 12.97 6.91 5.09
C ALA A 229 11.58 7.09 4.47
N THR A 230 10.74 6.04 4.48
CA THR A 230 9.45 6.02 3.80
C THR A 230 8.24 6.03 4.76
N GLY A 231 8.41 6.62 5.95
CA GLY A 231 7.32 6.65 6.94
C GLY A 231 6.06 7.34 6.42
N VAL A 232 4.89 6.74 6.67
CA VAL A 232 3.57 7.29 6.32
C VAL A 232 2.78 7.67 7.56
N LEU A 233 1.83 8.60 7.41
CA LEU A 233 0.94 9.08 8.46
C LEU A 233 -0.41 8.40 8.28
N HIS A 234 -0.72 7.43 9.15
CA HIS A 234 -1.92 6.63 9.05
C HIS A 234 -3.05 7.28 9.86
N LEU A 235 -4.08 7.69 9.17
CA LEU A 235 -5.29 8.24 9.75
C LEU A 235 -6.02 7.16 10.56
N TRP A 236 -6.62 7.56 11.65
CA TRP A 236 -7.39 6.64 12.46
C TRP A 236 -8.65 6.17 11.74
N HIS A 237 -8.99 4.92 11.92
CA HIS A 237 -10.25 4.32 11.53
C HIS A 237 -10.65 3.24 12.53
N ARG A 238 -11.93 2.89 12.55
CA ARG A 238 -12.41 1.74 13.34
C ARG A 238 -11.77 0.46 12.83
N ASP A 239 -11.53 -0.48 13.74
CA ASP A 239 -11.02 -1.80 13.37
C ASP A 239 -11.97 -2.51 12.39
N ALA A 240 -11.41 -3.19 11.40
CA ALA A 240 -12.16 -4.05 10.50
C ALA A 240 -12.69 -5.30 11.23
N ASP A 241 -13.71 -5.94 10.66
CA ASP A 241 -14.18 -7.24 11.12
C ASP A 241 -13.06 -8.29 11.06
N ARG A 242 -12.83 -8.97 12.17
CA ARG A 242 -11.76 -9.97 12.33
C ARG A 242 -12.31 -11.42 12.37
N SER A 243 -13.54 -11.64 11.97
CA SER A 243 -14.20 -12.96 12.01
C SER A 243 -13.42 -14.04 11.25
N GLN A 244 -12.73 -13.68 10.17
CA GLN A 244 -11.93 -14.58 9.33
C GLN A 244 -10.46 -14.71 9.78
N LEU A 245 -10.02 -13.99 10.80
CA LEU A 245 -8.60 -13.91 11.18
C LEU A 245 -8.01 -15.29 11.54
N ALA A 246 -8.73 -16.10 12.29
CA ALA A 246 -8.25 -17.44 12.70
C ALA A 246 -8.02 -18.36 11.50
N GLU A 247 -8.89 -18.29 10.47
CA GLU A 247 -8.72 -19.07 9.23
C GLU A 247 -7.49 -18.54 8.46
N ASN A 248 -7.37 -17.23 8.32
CA ASN A 248 -6.23 -16.60 7.64
C ASN A 248 -4.91 -16.91 8.36
N GLU A 249 -4.89 -17.01 9.70
CA GLU A 249 -3.72 -17.44 10.46
C GLU A 249 -3.34 -18.90 10.18
N ARG A 250 -4.30 -19.80 10.06
CA ARG A 250 -4.03 -21.20 9.68
C ARG A 250 -3.44 -21.30 8.27
N LYS A 251 -3.98 -20.56 7.30
CA LYS A 251 -3.44 -20.48 5.94
C LYS A 251 -2.01 -19.97 5.94
N LEU A 252 -1.74 -18.87 6.68
CA LEU A 252 -0.41 -18.29 6.79
C LEU A 252 0.59 -19.25 7.42
N ALA A 253 0.21 -19.97 8.47
CA ALA A 253 1.07 -20.96 9.11
C ALA A 253 1.49 -22.06 8.12
N GLY A 254 0.59 -22.51 7.24
CA GLY A 254 0.91 -23.46 6.17
C GLY A 254 1.91 -22.91 5.14
N VAL A 255 1.81 -21.62 4.80
CA VAL A 255 2.78 -20.97 3.90
C VAL A 255 4.14 -20.83 4.57
N ALA A 256 4.17 -20.40 5.84
CA ALA A 256 5.41 -20.18 6.57
C ALA A 256 6.17 -21.48 6.89
N ALA A 257 5.47 -22.61 7.01
CA ALA A 257 6.06 -23.93 7.24
C ALA A 257 6.52 -24.64 5.95
N GLY A 258 6.11 -24.14 4.77
CA GLY A 258 6.42 -24.72 3.46
C GLY A 258 7.41 -23.87 2.66
N ASP A 259 7.38 -24.07 1.35
CA ASP A 259 8.23 -23.38 0.36
C ASP A 259 7.44 -22.77 -0.81
N ARG A 260 6.13 -22.60 -0.62
CA ARG A 260 5.23 -22.08 -1.66
C ARG A 260 5.66 -20.68 -2.12
N ILE A 261 5.88 -20.52 -3.41
CA ILE A 261 6.25 -19.25 -4.06
C ILE A 261 5.01 -18.57 -4.66
N ARG A 262 4.18 -19.29 -5.43
CA ARG A 262 3.06 -18.69 -6.15
C ARG A 262 1.77 -18.64 -5.32
N ALA A 263 0.96 -17.60 -5.56
CA ALA A 263 -0.38 -17.51 -5.01
C ALA A 263 -1.26 -18.69 -5.47
N ARG A 264 -2.25 -19.08 -4.66
CA ARG A 264 -3.28 -20.04 -5.07
C ARG A 264 -4.28 -19.39 -6.04
N GLN A 265 -4.65 -18.15 -5.75
CA GLN A 265 -5.53 -17.32 -6.57
C GLN A 265 -4.87 -15.96 -6.79
N GLY A 266 -3.96 -15.90 -7.76
CA GLY A 266 -3.13 -14.75 -8.05
C GLY A 266 -3.55 -13.95 -9.27
N LEU A 267 -2.58 -13.27 -9.89
CA LEU A 267 -2.74 -12.49 -11.12
C LEU A 267 -3.24 -13.34 -12.28
N SER A 268 -2.72 -14.56 -12.41
CA SER A 268 -3.07 -15.50 -13.49
C SER A 268 -4.55 -15.88 -13.48
N ALA A 269 -5.18 -15.99 -12.31
CA ALA A 269 -6.60 -16.28 -12.19
C ALA A 269 -7.48 -15.14 -12.77
N LEU A 270 -7.04 -13.90 -12.67
CA LEU A 270 -7.76 -12.74 -13.22
C LEU A 270 -7.56 -12.59 -14.73
N GLN A 271 -6.38 -12.95 -15.26
CA GLN A 271 -6.09 -12.90 -16.70
C GLN A 271 -6.92 -13.93 -17.49
N GLY A 272 -7.17 -15.13 -16.92
CA GLY A 272 -8.01 -16.15 -17.51
C GLY A 272 -9.49 -15.76 -17.70
N VAL A 273 -10.02 -14.91 -16.82
CA VAL A 273 -11.40 -14.42 -16.91
C VAL A 273 -11.59 -13.40 -18.04
N SER A 274 -10.59 -12.58 -18.31
CA SER A 274 -10.63 -11.57 -19.39
C SER A 274 -10.60 -12.20 -20.80
N SER A 275 -10.01 -13.37 -20.98
CA SER A 275 -9.92 -14.06 -22.28
C SER A 275 -11.22 -14.79 -22.67
N VAL A 276 -12.09 -15.09 -21.71
CA VAL A 276 -13.37 -15.79 -21.96
C VAL A 276 -14.47 -14.82 -22.43
N THR A 277 -14.36 -13.53 -22.10
CA THR A 277 -15.39 -12.52 -22.45
C THR A 277 -15.25 -11.97 -23.88
N THR A 278 -14.19 -12.28 -24.61
CA THR A 278 -13.94 -11.77 -25.98
C THR A 278 -14.38 -12.73 -27.09
N SER A 279 -15.01 -13.86 -26.79
CA SER A 279 -15.39 -14.87 -27.79
C SER A 279 -16.90 -15.06 -27.95
N VAL A 280 -17.73 -14.03 -27.64
CA VAL A 280 -19.16 -14.02 -27.98
C VAL A 280 -19.53 -12.66 -28.59
N SER A 281 -19.38 -12.57 -29.90
CA SER A 281 -20.19 -11.71 -30.77
C SER A 281 -20.01 -12.14 -32.23
#